data_92d03f59ae77fb797177eba24ee10c83
#
_entry.id   92d03f59ae77fb797177eba24ee10c83
#
_cell.length_a   1.000
_cell.length_b   1.000
_cell.length_c   1.000
_cell.angle_alpha   90.00
_cell.angle_beta   90.00
_cell.angle_gamma   90.00
#
_symmetry.space_group_name_H-M   'P 1'
#
loop_
_entity.id
_entity.type
_entity.pdbx_description
1 polymer ?
#
loop_
_entity_poly.entity_id
_entity_poly.type
_entity_poly.pdbx_seq_one_letter_code
_entity_poly.pdbx_strand_id
1 'polypeptide(L)'
;MQTIISLNHSSGAPKYQQIIQSIISAIDDRQLQIGDKLPSVNEVSLSTGIAKKTVVQAFEHLKQTGIISAVKYKGYFVASAHTNSRHNIFVLFNSLTAYKENIYEGIKQALDGHGVVNIYFHHNNMEVFDTLVSQSAGRYTAYIIMPLQDKGMQASLKKLPQDKIYILDVGYNDWGARYPSVCQYFEEDIYRVLRQAEAKIRRKYRKLVLVQGPAFYNLKQVEKGFRRFCKDTGLASEVIAHARNKRPAKGELYVLAHDQDLVYLVKKIAAGSLKLGKDIGILSYNDTPMKEIAANGIATISSDFTKMGADMIKLILQKKKAHLKNPCRLVDRPSF
;
A
#
# COMPACT_ATOMS: atom_id res chain seq x y z
N MET A 1 -25.18 -2.44 -28.30
CA MET A 1 -25.46 -2.86 -26.92
C MET A 1 -24.15 -3.00 -26.19
N GLN A 2 -23.88 -2.24 -25.15
CA GLN A 2 -22.69 -2.43 -24.32
C GLN A 2 -22.76 -3.81 -23.67
N THR A 3 -21.67 -4.57 -23.77
CA THR A 3 -21.61 -5.93 -23.24
C THR A 3 -21.54 -5.85 -21.70
N ILE A 4 -22.67 -6.01 -21.02
CA ILE A 4 -22.78 -5.96 -19.55
C ILE A 4 -21.91 -7.04 -18.89
N ILE A 5 -21.74 -8.19 -19.54
CA ILE A 5 -20.95 -9.30 -19.03
C ILE A 5 -19.65 -9.38 -19.81
N SER A 6 -18.55 -9.03 -19.18
CA SER A 6 -17.21 -9.18 -19.72
C SER A 6 -16.46 -10.31 -19.01
N LEU A 7 -15.78 -11.14 -19.78
CA LEU A 7 -15.02 -12.29 -19.27
C LEU A 7 -13.55 -12.14 -19.60
N ASN A 8 -12.74 -12.42 -18.63
CA ASN A 8 -11.31 -12.58 -18.85
C ASN A 8 -10.95 -14.07 -18.96
N HIS A 9 -10.65 -14.53 -20.17
CA HIS A 9 -10.30 -15.93 -20.42
C HIS A 9 -8.97 -16.35 -19.80
N SER A 10 -8.06 -15.42 -19.52
CA SER A 10 -6.78 -15.66 -18.83
C SER A 10 -6.89 -15.60 -17.32
N SER A 11 -8.08 -15.29 -16.77
CA SER A 11 -8.31 -15.25 -15.32
C SER A 11 -8.46 -16.66 -14.73
N GLY A 12 -7.79 -16.92 -13.60
CA GLY A 12 -7.97 -18.13 -12.79
C GLY A 12 -9.32 -18.21 -12.06
N ALA A 13 -10.15 -17.16 -12.12
CA ALA A 13 -11.46 -17.15 -11.47
C ALA A 13 -12.47 -18.04 -12.22
N PRO A 14 -13.29 -18.82 -11.51
CA PRO A 14 -14.37 -19.60 -12.11
C PRO A 14 -15.29 -18.71 -12.97
N LYS A 15 -15.72 -19.20 -14.13
CA LYS A 15 -16.53 -18.41 -15.08
C LYS A 15 -17.84 -17.89 -14.48
N TYR A 16 -18.50 -18.68 -13.62
CA TYR A 16 -19.73 -18.23 -12.96
C TYR A 16 -19.48 -17.02 -12.01
N GLN A 17 -18.32 -16.98 -11.34
CA GLN A 17 -17.95 -15.84 -10.48
C GLN A 17 -17.66 -14.58 -11.30
N GLN A 18 -17.09 -14.71 -12.49
CA GLN A 18 -16.86 -13.59 -13.39
C GLN A 18 -18.17 -12.99 -13.89
N ILE A 19 -19.18 -13.83 -14.18
CA ILE A 19 -20.53 -13.38 -14.56
C ILE A 19 -21.18 -12.62 -13.40
N ILE A 20 -21.14 -13.19 -12.18
CA ILE A 20 -21.66 -12.54 -10.95
C ILE A 20 -21.03 -11.16 -10.78
N GLN A 21 -19.71 -11.09 -10.84
CA GLN A 21 -18.97 -9.85 -10.65
C GLN A 21 -19.28 -8.80 -11.73
N SER A 22 -19.44 -9.22 -12.98
CA SER A 22 -19.80 -8.31 -14.08
C SER A 22 -21.16 -7.66 -13.85
N ILE A 23 -22.16 -8.44 -13.43
CA ILE A 23 -23.51 -7.94 -13.14
C ILE A 23 -23.50 -7.01 -11.92
N ILE A 24 -22.83 -7.41 -10.84
CA ILE A 24 -22.65 -6.58 -9.64
C ILE A 24 -21.98 -5.25 -9.99
N SER A 25 -20.87 -5.29 -10.74
CA SER A 25 -20.18 -4.07 -11.16
C SER A 25 -21.08 -3.16 -12.01
N ALA A 26 -21.88 -3.72 -12.92
CA ALA A 26 -22.80 -2.94 -13.73
C ALA A 26 -23.89 -2.25 -12.90
N ILE A 27 -24.35 -2.89 -11.82
CA ILE A 27 -25.30 -2.29 -10.87
C ILE A 27 -24.62 -1.18 -10.05
N ASP A 28 -23.44 -1.45 -9.50
CA ASP A 28 -22.65 -0.50 -8.72
C ASP A 28 -22.26 0.73 -9.54
N ASP A 29 -21.94 0.54 -10.83
CA ASP A 29 -21.60 1.61 -11.79
C ASP A 29 -22.85 2.32 -12.35
N ARG A 30 -24.05 1.97 -11.88
CA ARG A 30 -25.35 2.50 -12.35
C ARG A 30 -25.61 2.28 -13.85
N GLN A 31 -24.92 1.32 -14.47
CA GLN A 31 -25.21 0.87 -15.82
C GLN A 31 -26.47 0.00 -15.88
N LEU A 32 -26.77 -0.66 -14.74
CA LEU A 32 -28.02 -1.36 -14.46
C LEU A 32 -28.71 -0.74 -13.24
N GLN A 33 -30.01 -0.51 -13.35
CA GLN A 33 -30.83 0.04 -12.29
C GLN A 33 -31.87 -0.99 -11.84
N ILE A 34 -32.47 -0.78 -10.66
CA ILE A 34 -33.59 -1.62 -10.17
C ILE A 34 -34.69 -1.63 -11.21
N GLY A 35 -35.15 -2.83 -11.56
CA GLY A 35 -36.16 -3.06 -12.59
C GLY A 35 -35.59 -3.32 -13.99
N ASP A 36 -34.32 -3.08 -14.22
CA ASP A 36 -33.73 -3.36 -15.52
C ASP A 36 -33.67 -4.86 -15.81
N LYS A 37 -33.96 -5.21 -17.06
CA LYS A 37 -33.93 -6.60 -17.53
C LYS A 37 -32.51 -7.02 -17.84
N LEU A 38 -32.09 -8.15 -17.28
CA LEU A 38 -30.82 -8.79 -17.62
C LEU A 38 -30.92 -9.56 -18.94
N PRO A 39 -29.79 -9.75 -19.65
CA PRO A 39 -29.73 -10.68 -20.76
C PRO A 39 -30.17 -12.09 -20.31
N SER A 40 -30.84 -12.81 -21.20
CA SER A 40 -31.26 -14.19 -20.90
C SER A 40 -30.05 -15.14 -20.81
N VAL A 41 -30.23 -16.28 -20.16
CA VAL A 41 -29.20 -17.32 -20.05
C VAL A 41 -28.68 -17.72 -21.45
N ASN A 42 -29.57 -17.77 -22.45
CA ASN A 42 -29.19 -18.10 -23.81
C ASN A 42 -28.33 -17.01 -24.47
N GLU A 43 -28.72 -15.74 -24.32
CA GLU A 43 -27.95 -14.58 -24.83
C GLU A 43 -26.58 -14.52 -24.23
N VAL A 44 -26.46 -14.68 -22.89
CA VAL A 44 -25.16 -14.72 -22.19
C VAL A 44 -24.33 -15.90 -22.68
N SER A 45 -24.90 -17.09 -22.77
CA SER A 45 -24.19 -18.28 -23.25
C SER A 45 -23.66 -18.10 -24.68
N LEU A 46 -24.47 -17.54 -25.57
CA LEU A 46 -24.10 -17.30 -26.97
C LEU A 46 -23.01 -16.21 -27.08
N SER A 47 -23.17 -15.11 -26.39
CA SER A 47 -22.22 -13.97 -26.51
C SER A 47 -20.87 -14.23 -25.83
N THR A 48 -20.82 -15.10 -24.78
CA THR A 48 -19.61 -15.39 -24.03
C THR A 48 -18.95 -16.72 -24.32
N GLY A 49 -19.64 -17.60 -25.03
CA GLY A 49 -19.19 -18.99 -25.28
C GLY A 49 -19.26 -19.91 -24.06
N ILE A 50 -19.91 -19.47 -22.96
CA ILE A 50 -19.99 -20.25 -21.71
C ILE A 50 -21.19 -21.19 -21.72
N ALA A 51 -21.01 -22.38 -21.18
CA ALA A 51 -22.07 -23.36 -21.03
C ALA A 51 -23.25 -22.77 -20.23
N LYS A 52 -24.49 -22.96 -20.70
CA LYS A 52 -25.73 -22.49 -20.04
C LYS A 52 -25.81 -22.84 -18.56
N LYS A 53 -25.33 -24.03 -18.16
CA LYS A 53 -25.31 -24.48 -16.75
C LYS A 53 -24.50 -23.52 -15.87
N THR A 54 -23.38 -23.02 -16.36
CA THR A 54 -22.52 -22.05 -15.64
C THR A 54 -23.19 -20.69 -15.52
N VAL A 55 -23.91 -20.24 -16.55
CA VAL A 55 -24.69 -18.99 -16.52
C VAL A 55 -25.85 -19.11 -15.52
N VAL A 56 -26.58 -20.23 -15.55
CA VAL A 56 -27.65 -20.54 -14.60
C VAL A 56 -27.13 -20.52 -13.17
N GLN A 57 -25.95 -21.15 -12.91
CA GLN A 57 -25.33 -21.14 -11.59
C GLN A 57 -25.06 -19.71 -11.08
N ALA A 58 -24.57 -18.83 -11.95
CA ALA A 58 -24.33 -17.42 -11.61
C ALA A 58 -25.65 -16.68 -11.30
N PHE A 59 -26.69 -16.88 -12.11
CA PHE A 59 -27.98 -16.22 -11.93
C PHE A 59 -28.74 -16.73 -10.71
N GLU A 60 -28.67 -18.02 -10.41
CA GLU A 60 -29.26 -18.57 -9.19
C GLU A 60 -28.56 -18.03 -7.95
N HIS A 61 -27.23 -17.87 -7.97
CA HIS A 61 -26.50 -17.24 -6.87
C HIS A 61 -26.96 -15.79 -6.64
N LEU A 62 -27.04 -14.97 -7.71
CA LEU A 62 -27.52 -13.59 -7.61
C LEU A 62 -28.98 -13.49 -7.15
N LYS A 63 -29.80 -14.46 -7.50
CA LYS A 63 -31.19 -14.56 -7.06
C LYS A 63 -31.30 -14.95 -5.58
N GLN A 64 -30.49 -15.93 -5.12
CA GLN A 64 -30.43 -16.32 -3.71
C GLN A 64 -29.97 -15.18 -2.80
N THR A 65 -29.07 -14.31 -3.30
CA THR A 65 -28.60 -13.10 -2.59
C THR A 65 -29.55 -11.91 -2.73
N GLY A 66 -30.67 -12.05 -3.46
CA GLY A 66 -31.67 -11.00 -3.61
C GLY A 66 -31.25 -9.85 -4.56
N ILE A 67 -30.12 -9.97 -5.24
CA ILE A 67 -29.63 -8.94 -6.16
C ILE A 67 -30.47 -8.92 -7.43
N ILE A 68 -30.89 -10.09 -7.90
CA ILE A 68 -31.80 -10.21 -9.04
C ILE A 68 -33.05 -11.01 -8.67
N SER A 69 -34.12 -10.82 -9.44
CA SER A 69 -35.35 -11.58 -9.35
C SER A 69 -35.67 -12.26 -10.66
N ALA A 70 -36.32 -13.43 -10.60
CA ALA A 70 -36.83 -14.13 -11.79
C ALA A 70 -38.31 -13.90 -11.91
N VAL A 71 -38.79 -13.40 -13.04
CA VAL A 71 -40.20 -13.26 -13.36
C VAL A 71 -40.56 -14.30 -14.40
N LYS A 72 -41.55 -15.12 -14.07
CA LYS A 72 -42.00 -16.25 -14.92
C LYS A 72 -42.32 -15.73 -16.35
N TYR A 73 -41.71 -16.36 -17.36
CA TYR A 73 -41.85 -16.03 -18.79
C TYR A 73 -41.26 -14.65 -19.22
N LYS A 74 -40.77 -13.82 -18.29
CA LYS A 74 -40.23 -12.50 -18.61
C LYS A 74 -38.70 -12.43 -18.49
N GLY A 75 -38.07 -13.31 -17.68
CA GLY A 75 -36.64 -13.40 -17.48
C GLY A 75 -36.16 -12.89 -16.13
N TYR A 76 -34.91 -12.44 -16.06
CA TYR A 76 -34.29 -11.96 -14.84
C TYR A 76 -34.23 -10.42 -14.83
N PHE A 77 -34.43 -9.84 -13.68
CA PHE A 77 -34.44 -8.37 -13.46
C PHE A 77 -33.63 -8.02 -12.24
N VAL A 78 -33.01 -6.82 -12.24
CA VAL A 78 -32.35 -6.27 -11.06
C VAL A 78 -33.41 -6.00 -9.99
N ALA A 79 -33.23 -6.62 -8.83
CA ALA A 79 -34.17 -6.52 -7.69
C ALA A 79 -33.67 -5.56 -6.62
N SER A 80 -32.36 -5.37 -6.50
CA SER A 80 -31.74 -4.53 -5.47
C SER A 80 -30.54 -3.79 -6.02
N ALA A 81 -30.42 -2.51 -5.67
CA ALA A 81 -29.19 -1.74 -5.83
C ALA A 81 -28.20 -1.99 -4.68
N HIS A 82 -28.68 -2.58 -3.57
CA HIS A 82 -27.80 -3.02 -2.49
C HIS A 82 -27.22 -4.39 -2.86
N THR A 83 -26.15 -4.35 -3.64
CA THR A 83 -25.51 -5.57 -4.15
C THR A 83 -24.86 -6.39 -3.04
N ASN A 84 -24.78 -5.85 -1.80
CA ASN A 84 -23.97 -6.43 -0.71
C ASN A 84 -22.61 -6.89 -1.23
N SER A 85 -22.09 -6.19 -2.26
CA SER A 85 -20.81 -6.50 -2.84
C SER A 85 -19.73 -6.22 -1.78
N ARG A 86 -19.50 -7.24 -0.94
CA ARG A 86 -18.39 -7.21 -0.02
C ARG A 86 -17.13 -7.04 -0.89
N HIS A 87 -16.47 -5.92 -0.74
CA HIS A 87 -15.20 -5.71 -1.40
C HIS A 87 -14.26 -6.84 -1.03
N ASN A 88 -13.75 -7.57 -2.01
CA ASN A 88 -12.73 -8.59 -1.81
C ASN A 88 -11.41 -8.00 -2.28
N ILE A 89 -10.58 -7.53 -1.35
CA ILE A 89 -9.39 -6.76 -1.64
C ILE A 89 -8.16 -7.64 -1.47
N PHE A 90 -7.35 -7.68 -2.52
CA PHE A 90 -6.02 -8.27 -2.51
C PHE A 90 -5.00 -7.21 -2.08
N VAL A 91 -4.21 -7.50 -1.05
CA VAL A 91 -3.12 -6.63 -0.58
C VAL A 91 -1.82 -7.41 -0.67
N LEU A 92 -0.88 -6.92 -1.45
CA LEU A 92 0.44 -7.52 -1.62
C LEU A 92 1.51 -6.60 -1.07
N PHE A 93 2.01 -6.92 0.11
CA PHE A 93 3.10 -6.22 0.78
C PHE A 93 4.47 -6.80 0.41
N ASN A 94 5.52 -5.98 0.54
CA ASN A 94 6.88 -6.44 0.29
C ASN A 94 7.44 -7.33 1.41
N SER A 95 7.12 -7.06 2.68
CA SER A 95 7.57 -7.84 3.84
C SER A 95 6.70 -7.55 5.06
N LEU A 96 6.76 -8.38 6.07
CA LEU A 96 6.09 -8.14 7.35
C LEU A 96 6.95 -7.18 8.19
N THR A 97 6.41 -5.99 8.50
CA THR A 97 7.01 -4.99 9.38
C THR A 97 5.95 -4.32 10.23
N ALA A 98 6.31 -3.84 11.42
CA ALA A 98 5.37 -3.31 12.41
C ALA A 98 4.45 -2.19 11.87
N TYR A 99 4.96 -1.28 11.03
CA TYR A 99 4.13 -0.18 10.50
C TYR A 99 3.05 -0.63 9.51
N LYS A 100 3.16 -1.83 8.94
CA LYS A 100 2.13 -2.38 8.03
C LYS A 100 0.86 -2.81 8.73
N GLU A 101 0.97 -3.11 10.01
CA GLU A 101 -0.20 -3.29 10.86
C GLU A 101 -1.06 -2.03 10.89
N ASN A 102 -0.44 -0.84 11.03
CA ASN A 102 -1.15 0.44 10.98
C ASN A 102 -1.82 0.69 9.62
N ILE A 103 -1.16 0.31 8.51
CA ILE A 103 -1.79 0.37 7.18
C ILE A 103 -3.02 -0.54 7.12
N TYR A 104 -2.88 -1.77 7.59
CA TYR A 104 -3.98 -2.74 7.62
C TYR A 104 -5.15 -2.26 8.48
N GLU A 105 -4.89 -1.73 9.66
CA GLU A 105 -5.93 -1.15 10.51
C GLU A 105 -6.67 0.01 9.82
N GLY A 106 -5.94 0.89 9.13
CA GLY A 106 -6.53 1.97 8.33
C GLY A 106 -7.41 1.43 7.19
N ILE A 107 -6.98 0.37 6.51
CA ILE A 107 -7.76 -0.33 5.48
C ILE A 107 -9.04 -0.90 6.09
N LYS A 108 -8.93 -1.64 7.20
CA LYS A 108 -10.03 -2.31 7.87
C LYS A 108 -11.08 -1.32 8.39
N GLN A 109 -10.64 -0.27 9.06
CA GLN A 109 -11.52 0.79 9.55
C GLN A 109 -12.29 1.49 8.42
N ALA A 110 -11.61 1.79 7.30
CA ALA A 110 -12.24 2.46 6.17
C ALA A 110 -13.19 1.56 5.37
N LEU A 111 -13.01 0.24 5.42
CA LEU A 111 -13.96 -0.74 4.84
C LEU A 111 -15.22 -0.91 5.69
N ASP A 112 -15.16 -0.60 6.99
CA ASP A 112 -16.29 -0.62 7.92
C ASP A 112 -17.19 -1.87 7.76
N GLY A 113 -16.58 -3.05 7.71
CA GLY A 113 -17.30 -4.32 7.51
C GLY A 113 -17.80 -4.60 6.09
N HIS A 114 -17.68 -3.65 5.16
CA HIS A 114 -18.14 -3.78 3.76
C HIS A 114 -17.17 -4.58 2.86
N GLY A 115 -16.19 -5.29 3.44
CA GLY A 115 -15.23 -6.04 2.64
C GLY A 115 -14.40 -7.05 3.41
N VAL A 116 -13.67 -7.86 2.63
CA VAL A 116 -12.67 -8.80 3.11
C VAL A 116 -11.32 -8.41 2.53
N VAL A 117 -10.29 -8.43 3.36
CA VAL A 117 -8.91 -8.12 2.99
C VAL A 117 -8.08 -9.39 3.08
N ASN A 118 -7.42 -9.74 1.98
CA ASN A 118 -6.50 -10.87 1.91
C ASN A 118 -5.08 -10.33 1.73
N ILE A 119 -4.22 -10.55 2.73
CA ILE A 119 -2.86 -10.03 2.76
C ILE A 119 -1.88 -11.12 2.36
N TYR A 120 -0.96 -10.74 1.48
CA TYR A 120 0.13 -11.57 0.99
C TYR A 120 1.45 -10.81 1.06
N PHE A 121 2.57 -11.54 1.04
CA PHE A 121 3.90 -10.97 1.11
C PHE A 121 4.78 -11.55 0.00
N HIS A 122 5.42 -10.68 -0.79
CA HIS A 122 6.34 -11.14 -1.84
C HIS A 122 7.82 -11.16 -1.40
N HIS A 123 8.15 -10.66 -0.21
CA HIS A 123 9.51 -10.68 0.37
C HIS A 123 10.61 -10.15 -0.57
N ASN A 124 10.30 -9.19 -1.43
CA ASN A 124 11.15 -8.67 -2.51
C ASN A 124 11.65 -9.77 -3.47
N ASN A 125 10.91 -10.86 -3.61
CA ASN A 125 11.18 -11.97 -4.52
C ASN A 125 10.22 -11.90 -5.71
N MET A 126 10.77 -11.80 -6.94
CA MET A 126 9.99 -11.65 -8.16
C MET A 126 9.18 -12.91 -8.52
N GLU A 127 9.69 -14.10 -8.24
CA GLU A 127 8.98 -15.35 -8.49
C GLU A 127 7.74 -15.49 -7.60
N VAL A 128 7.89 -15.14 -6.30
CA VAL A 128 6.77 -15.12 -5.35
C VAL A 128 5.75 -14.07 -5.77
N PHE A 129 6.20 -12.88 -6.17
CA PHE A 129 5.35 -11.81 -6.68
C PHE A 129 4.53 -12.29 -7.89
N ASP A 130 5.19 -12.84 -8.92
CA ASP A 130 4.54 -13.30 -10.14
C ASP A 130 3.54 -14.44 -9.86
N THR A 131 3.90 -15.38 -9.00
CA THR A 131 3.04 -16.49 -8.60
C THR A 131 1.76 -15.97 -7.91
N LEU A 132 1.90 -15.08 -6.91
CA LEU A 132 0.76 -14.52 -6.18
C LEU A 132 -0.15 -13.69 -7.09
N VAL A 133 0.43 -12.86 -7.96
CA VAL A 133 -0.31 -12.06 -8.93
C VAL A 133 -1.07 -12.96 -9.91
N SER A 134 -0.39 -13.97 -10.48
CA SER A 134 -0.99 -14.88 -11.46
C SER A 134 -2.16 -15.69 -10.86
N GLN A 135 -2.00 -16.21 -9.65
CA GLN A 135 -3.04 -16.96 -8.96
C GLN A 135 -4.23 -16.09 -8.51
N SER A 136 -4.00 -14.79 -8.34
CA SER A 136 -5.01 -13.84 -7.86
C SER A 136 -5.79 -13.17 -8.97
N ALA A 137 -5.35 -13.28 -10.23
CA ALA A 137 -5.93 -12.59 -11.37
C ALA A 137 -7.43 -12.85 -11.52
N GLY A 138 -8.23 -11.77 -11.55
CA GLY A 138 -9.69 -11.82 -11.72
C GLY A 138 -10.50 -12.28 -10.50
N ARG A 139 -9.85 -12.55 -9.36
CA ARG A 139 -10.51 -13.07 -8.14
C ARG A 139 -10.90 -11.97 -7.14
N TYR A 140 -10.39 -10.75 -7.33
CA TYR A 140 -10.54 -9.65 -6.38
C TYR A 140 -11.20 -8.42 -7.03
N THR A 141 -11.84 -7.61 -6.22
CA THR A 141 -12.47 -6.36 -6.65
C THR A 141 -11.46 -5.23 -6.79
N ALA A 142 -10.34 -5.29 -6.05
CA ALA A 142 -9.21 -4.38 -6.14
C ALA A 142 -7.91 -5.07 -5.72
N TYR A 143 -6.79 -4.58 -6.26
CA TYR A 143 -5.44 -5.08 -6.03
C TYR A 143 -4.57 -3.94 -5.51
N ILE A 144 -4.26 -3.95 -4.23
CA ILE A 144 -3.34 -3.00 -3.59
C ILE A 144 -1.95 -3.63 -3.61
N ILE A 145 -1.03 -3.01 -4.33
CA ILE A 145 0.30 -3.54 -4.60
C ILE A 145 1.37 -2.62 -4.02
N MET A 146 2.21 -3.15 -3.15
CA MET A 146 3.53 -2.57 -2.88
C MET A 146 4.50 -3.08 -3.94
N PRO A 147 5.07 -2.21 -4.77
CA PRO A 147 5.97 -2.63 -5.83
C PRO A 147 7.33 -3.11 -5.32
N LEU A 148 8.02 -3.90 -6.13
CA LEU A 148 9.44 -4.23 -5.99
C LEU A 148 10.24 -3.66 -7.15
N GLN A 149 11.56 -3.50 -6.97
CA GLN A 149 12.47 -3.02 -8.03
C GLN A 149 12.90 -4.18 -8.92
N ASP A 150 12.02 -4.60 -9.82
CA ASP A 150 12.32 -5.63 -10.81
C ASP A 150 11.65 -5.32 -12.16
N LYS A 151 12.36 -5.57 -13.24
CA LYS A 151 11.84 -5.35 -14.61
C LYS A 151 10.66 -6.27 -14.95
N GLY A 152 10.59 -7.44 -14.36
CA GLY A 152 9.51 -8.42 -14.54
C GLY A 152 8.17 -7.98 -13.97
N MET A 153 8.17 -7.06 -12.99
CA MET A 153 6.94 -6.60 -12.32
C MET A 153 5.89 -6.08 -13.31
N GLN A 154 6.32 -5.34 -14.35
CA GLN A 154 5.39 -4.82 -15.36
C GLN A 154 4.66 -5.94 -16.12
N ALA A 155 5.35 -7.02 -16.45
CA ALA A 155 4.75 -8.16 -17.12
C ALA A 155 3.73 -8.87 -16.21
N SER A 156 4.05 -9.03 -14.94
CA SER A 156 3.13 -9.62 -13.96
C SER A 156 1.88 -8.76 -13.75
N LEU A 157 2.02 -7.45 -13.59
CA LEU A 157 0.87 -6.55 -13.41
C LEU A 157 -0.08 -6.55 -14.63
N LYS A 158 0.41 -6.80 -15.85
CA LYS A 158 -0.45 -6.93 -17.02
C LYS A 158 -1.44 -8.11 -16.95
N LYS A 159 -1.20 -9.09 -16.09
CA LYS A 159 -2.09 -10.23 -15.86
C LYS A 159 -3.33 -9.85 -15.04
N LEU A 160 -3.29 -8.72 -14.34
CA LEU A 160 -4.40 -8.21 -13.54
C LEU A 160 -5.30 -7.26 -14.36
N PRO A 161 -6.58 -7.10 -14.00
CA PRO A 161 -7.44 -6.04 -14.52
C PRO A 161 -6.83 -4.68 -14.22
N GLN A 162 -6.45 -3.92 -15.26
CA GLN A 162 -5.64 -2.70 -15.14
C GLN A 162 -6.35 -1.56 -14.40
N ASP A 163 -7.66 -1.51 -14.49
CA ASP A 163 -8.54 -0.54 -13.80
C ASP A 163 -8.72 -0.82 -12.31
N LYS A 164 -8.27 -1.99 -11.84
CA LYS A 164 -8.39 -2.43 -10.43
C LYS A 164 -7.06 -2.44 -9.68
N ILE A 165 -5.97 -1.97 -10.30
CA ILE A 165 -4.65 -1.91 -9.68
C ILE A 165 -4.45 -0.56 -8.98
N TYR A 166 -3.94 -0.62 -7.75
CA TYR A 166 -3.60 0.53 -6.90
C TYR A 166 -2.21 0.34 -6.32
N ILE A 167 -1.39 1.40 -6.33
CA ILE A 167 -0.02 1.37 -5.80
C ILE A 167 0.01 1.98 -4.41
N LEU A 168 0.65 1.29 -3.48
CA LEU A 168 0.69 1.67 -2.08
C LEU A 168 2.13 1.86 -1.59
N ASP A 169 2.33 2.87 -0.72
CA ASP A 169 3.53 3.12 0.07
C ASP A 169 4.74 3.59 -0.75
N VAL A 170 5.22 2.78 -1.66
CA VAL A 170 6.43 3.03 -2.46
C VAL A 170 6.13 3.04 -3.95
N GLY A 171 7.07 3.55 -4.76
CA GLY A 171 7.01 3.41 -6.22
C GLY A 171 6.25 4.52 -6.95
N TYR A 172 6.00 5.67 -6.32
CA TYR A 172 5.33 6.79 -6.98
C TYR A 172 6.04 7.19 -8.30
N ASN A 173 7.36 7.30 -8.28
CA ASN A 173 8.13 7.72 -9.46
C ASN A 173 8.11 6.69 -10.59
N ASP A 174 7.96 5.41 -10.26
CA ASP A 174 8.00 4.31 -11.22
C ASP A 174 6.60 3.92 -11.73
N TRP A 175 5.60 3.97 -10.88
CA TRP A 175 4.27 3.40 -11.10
C TRP A 175 3.11 4.37 -10.88
N GLY A 176 3.31 5.44 -10.07
CA GLY A 176 2.27 6.37 -9.67
C GLY A 176 1.60 7.08 -10.83
N ALA A 177 2.32 7.38 -11.91
CA ALA A 177 1.75 8.01 -13.10
C ALA A 177 0.79 7.07 -13.88
N ARG A 178 0.90 5.76 -13.67
CA ARG A 178 0.13 4.73 -14.40
C ARG A 178 -1.08 4.25 -13.63
N TYR A 179 -0.98 4.13 -12.31
CA TYR A 179 -2.01 3.57 -11.44
C TYR A 179 -2.36 4.54 -10.30
N PRO A 180 -3.62 4.61 -9.84
CA PRO A 180 -3.97 5.35 -8.64
C PRO A 180 -3.08 4.94 -7.47
N SER A 181 -2.65 5.88 -6.65
CA SER A 181 -1.65 5.58 -5.63
C SER A 181 -1.79 6.41 -4.36
N VAL A 182 -1.37 5.82 -3.23
CA VAL A 182 -1.10 6.52 -1.98
C VAL A 182 0.33 6.19 -1.57
N CYS A 183 1.25 7.14 -1.75
CA CYS A 183 2.68 6.88 -1.62
C CYS A 183 3.41 7.89 -0.74
N GLN A 184 4.56 7.48 -0.21
CA GLN A 184 5.56 8.34 0.39
C GLN A 184 6.44 8.99 -0.68
N TYR A 185 6.90 10.22 -0.42
CA TYR A 185 7.81 10.99 -1.28
C TYR A 185 9.15 11.16 -0.57
N PHE A 186 9.89 10.08 -0.44
CA PHE A 186 11.05 9.95 0.44
C PHE A 186 12.08 11.07 0.35
N GLU A 187 12.45 11.51 -0.85
CA GLU A 187 13.41 12.61 -1.04
C GLU A 187 12.91 13.92 -0.45
N GLU A 188 11.67 14.29 -0.78
CA GLU A 188 11.07 15.52 -0.29
C GLU A 188 10.70 15.45 1.19
N ASP A 189 10.25 14.30 1.66
CA ASP A 189 9.81 14.11 3.04
C ASP A 189 10.96 14.26 4.02
N ILE A 190 12.10 13.57 3.78
CA ILE A 190 13.26 13.72 4.65
C ILE A 190 13.83 15.14 4.59
N TYR A 191 13.94 15.73 3.39
CA TYR A 191 14.41 17.10 3.23
C TYR A 191 13.56 18.07 4.05
N ARG A 192 12.22 18.01 3.90
CA ARG A 192 11.27 18.88 4.56
C ARG A 192 11.31 18.71 6.08
N VAL A 193 11.33 17.47 6.57
CA VAL A 193 11.39 17.16 8.02
C VAL A 193 12.69 17.70 8.63
N LEU A 194 13.83 17.48 7.99
CA LEU A 194 15.11 18.02 8.47
C LEU A 194 15.14 19.55 8.42
N ARG A 195 14.58 20.18 7.40
CA ARG A 195 14.46 21.65 7.31
C ARG A 195 13.58 22.23 8.44
N GLN A 196 12.48 21.60 8.76
CA GLN A 196 11.64 22.01 9.91
C GLN A 196 12.37 21.92 11.25
N ALA A 197 13.27 20.96 11.38
CA ALA A 197 14.07 20.73 12.58
C ALA A 197 15.44 21.46 12.56
N GLU A 198 15.77 22.23 11.54
CA GLU A 198 17.11 22.80 11.30
C GLU A 198 17.65 23.59 12.50
N ALA A 199 16.82 24.46 13.09
CA ALA A 199 17.24 25.26 14.24
C ALA A 199 17.67 24.39 15.45
N LYS A 200 16.94 23.31 15.71
CA LYS A 200 17.25 22.33 16.75
C LYS A 200 18.51 21.54 16.41
N ILE A 201 18.63 21.11 15.15
CA ILE A 201 19.81 20.38 14.66
C ILE A 201 21.06 21.21 14.85
N ARG A 202 21.11 22.46 14.33
CA ARG A 202 22.27 23.35 14.42
C ARG A 202 22.70 23.66 15.85
N ARG A 203 21.73 23.79 16.76
CA ARG A 203 22.02 24.05 18.16
C ARG A 203 22.71 22.89 18.88
N LYS A 204 22.33 21.65 18.54
CA LYS A 204 22.78 20.45 19.27
C LYS A 204 23.86 19.65 18.55
N TYR A 205 23.86 19.64 17.22
CA TYR A 205 24.67 18.71 16.44
C TYR A 205 25.55 19.45 15.43
N ARG A 206 26.72 18.86 15.14
CA ARG A 206 27.68 19.41 14.19
C ARG A 206 27.79 18.56 12.92
N LYS A 207 27.36 17.31 13.02
CA LYS A 207 27.44 16.34 11.91
C LYS A 207 26.22 15.44 11.89
N LEU A 208 25.72 15.17 10.68
CA LEU A 208 24.64 14.23 10.45
C LEU A 208 25.18 12.94 9.87
N VAL A 209 24.72 11.79 10.34
CA VAL A 209 25.12 10.47 9.87
C VAL A 209 23.89 9.73 9.41
N LEU A 210 23.77 9.48 8.11
CA LEU A 210 22.72 8.61 7.55
C LEU A 210 23.21 7.16 7.58
N VAL A 211 22.43 6.28 8.24
CA VAL A 211 22.68 4.83 8.25
C VAL A 211 21.64 4.17 7.36
N GLN A 212 22.09 3.61 6.26
CA GLN A 212 21.21 3.04 5.24
C GLN A 212 20.63 1.68 5.62
N GLY A 213 21.41 0.82 6.27
CA GLY A 213 21.03 -0.57 6.51
C GLY A 213 21.11 -1.44 5.25
N PRO A 214 20.51 -2.64 5.27
CA PRO A 214 20.43 -3.51 4.09
C PRO A 214 19.61 -2.85 2.98
N ALA A 215 19.85 -3.26 1.73
CA ALA A 215 19.24 -2.66 0.54
C ALA A 215 17.70 -2.49 0.65
N PHE A 216 17.26 -1.26 0.58
CA PHE A 216 15.87 -0.84 0.74
C PHE A 216 15.36 -0.21 -0.56
N TYR A 217 14.08 -0.40 -0.90
CA TYR A 217 13.51 0.11 -2.16
C TYR A 217 13.82 1.60 -2.42
N ASN A 218 13.84 2.43 -1.38
CA ASN A 218 13.92 3.89 -1.50
C ASN A 218 15.15 4.54 -0.88
N LEU A 219 16.18 3.75 -0.54
CA LEU A 219 17.39 4.29 0.09
C LEU A 219 18.04 5.41 -0.70
N LYS A 220 18.10 5.28 -2.04
CA LYS A 220 18.64 6.32 -2.91
C LYS A 220 17.88 7.64 -2.81
N GLN A 221 16.55 7.60 -2.67
CA GLN A 221 15.72 8.81 -2.55
C GLN A 221 15.90 9.45 -1.17
N VAL A 222 15.93 8.64 -0.10
CA VAL A 222 16.23 9.12 1.26
C VAL A 222 17.62 9.78 1.29
N GLU A 223 18.64 9.13 0.74
CA GLU A 223 19.99 9.69 0.67
C GLU A 223 20.01 11.01 -0.11
N LYS A 224 19.31 11.10 -1.22
CA LYS A 224 19.24 12.30 -2.03
C LYS A 224 18.67 13.49 -1.25
N GLY A 225 17.55 13.32 -0.58
CA GLY A 225 16.94 14.36 0.24
C GLY A 225 17.80 14.74 1.45
N PHE A 226 18.45 13.76 2.08
CA PHE A 226 19.39 13.96 3.17
C PHE A 226 20.62 14.79 2.71
N ARG A 227 21.27 14.41 1.61
CA ARG A 227 22.44 15.13 1.05
C ARG A 227 22.08 16.53 0.60
N ARG A 228 20.89 16.71 0.00
CA ARG A 228 20.38 18.03 -0.38
C ARG A 228 20.25 18.93 0.84
N PHE A 229 19.64 18.43 1.94
CA PHE A 229 19.54 19.20 3.18
C PHE A 229 20.91 19.60 3.73
N CYS A 230 21.86 18.67 3.81
CA CYS A 230 23.20 18.94 4.33
C CYS A 230 23.96 19.94 3.44
N LYS A 231 23.83 19.85 2.11
CA LYS A 231 24.41 20.80 1.17
C LYS A 231 23.84 22.22 1.38
N ASP A 232 22.51 22.34 1.43
CA ASP A 232 21.83 23.64 1.54
C ASP A 232 22.09 24.32 2.89
N THR A 233 22.41 23.53 3.92
CA THR A 233 22.66 24.04 5.28
C THR A 233 24.16 24.15 5.63
N GLY A 234 25.05 23.61 4.82
CA GLY A 234 26.50 23.54 5.10
C GLY A 234 26.85 22.61 6.28
N LEU A 235 25.94 21.75 6.74
CA LEU A 235 26.20 20.81 7.82
C LEU A 235 27.05 19.65 7.32
N ALA A 236 28.08 19.29 8.11
CA ALA A 236 28.88 18.12 7.84
C ALA A 236 28.01 16.86 7.82
N SER A 237 28.23 15.98 6.86
CA SER A 237 27.44 14.77 6.72
C SER A 237 28.24 13.56 6.31
N GLU A 238 27.76 12.39 6.68
CA GLU A 238 28.34 11.09 6.33
C GLU A 238 27.20 10.11 6.04
N VAL A 239 27.44 9.19 5.10
CA VAL A 239 26.51 8.08 4.81
C VAL A 239 27.27 6.79 5.02
N ILE A 240 26.74 5.91 5.84
CA ILE A 240 27.34 4.62 6.20
C ILE A 240 26.32 3.49 5.98
N ALA A 241 26.81 2.30 5.69
CA ALA A 241 25.94 1.14 5.46
C ALA A 241 25.30 0.65 6.75
N HIS A 242 26.05 0.54 7.84
CA HIS A 242 25.57 0.07 9.13
C HIS A 242 26.12 0.90 10.28
N ALA A 243 25.35 1.03 11.37
CA ALA A 243 25.79 1.77 12.56
C ALA A 243 27.07 1.17 13.19
N ARG A 244 27.31 -0.12 13.04
CA ARG A 244 28.52 -0.81 13.52
C ARG A 244 29.79 -0.39 12.78
N ASN A 245 29.68 0.22 11.61
CA ASN A 245 30.83 0.63 10.80
C ASN A 245 31.49 1.92 11.32
N LYS A 246 30.90 2.52 12.37
CA LYS A 246 31.39 3.76 12.93
C LYS A 246 31.23 3.81 14.44
N ARG A 247 32.25 4.30 15.15
CA ARG A 247 32.15 4.61 16.58
C ARG A 247 31.34 5.90 16.77
N PRO A 248 30.27 5.89 17.60
CA PRO A 248 29.50 7.09 17.89
C PRO A 248 30.33 8.17 18.55
N ALA A 249 30.15 9.44 18.14
CA ALA A 249 30.90 10.58 18.66
C ALA A 249 29.93 11.71 19.11
N LYS A 250 30.41 12.53 20.05
CA LYS A 250 29.67 13.70 20.54
C LYS A 250 29.39 14.70 19.41
N GLY A 251 28.17 15.23 19.39
CA GLY A 251 27.71 16.20 18.39
C GLY A 251 27.25 15.57 17.06
N GLU A 252 27.07 14.25 17.01
CA GLU A 252 26.51 13.59 15.84
C GLU A 252 25.01 13.34 16.00
N LEU A 253 24.26 13.52 14.90
CA LEU A 253 22.86 13.13 14.74
C LEU A 253 22.77 11.96 13.75
N TYR A 254 22.33 10.83 14.23
CA TYR A 254 22.12 9.63 13.41
C TYR A 254 20.70 9.58 12.86
N VAL A 255 20.57 9.41 11.56
CA VAL A 255 19.29 9.14 10.88
C VAL A 255 19.32 7.68 10.45
N LEU A 256 18.41 6.87 11.02
CA LEU A 256 18.43 5.41 10.90
C LEU A 256 17.22 4.90 10.13
N ALA A 257 17.45 4.13 9.10
CA ALA A 257 16.38 3.47 8.34
C ALA A 257 15.97 2.10 8.92
N HIS A 258 16.81 1.47 9.75
CA HIS A 258 16.67 0.08 10.18
C HIS A 258 16.70 -0.10 11.69
N ASP A 259 15.76 -0.91 12.23
CA ASP A 259 15.64 -1.12 13.68
C ASP A 259 16.82 -1.90 14.28
N GLN A 260 17.50 -2.77 13.52
CA GLN A 260 18.70 -3.45 14.00
C GLN A 260 19.85 -2.47 14.26
N ASP A 261 20.03 -1.47 13.38
CA ASP A 261 21.03 -0.43 13.58
C ASP A 261 20.65 0.51 14.74
N LEU A 262 19.35 0.76 14.94
CA LEU A 262 18.84 1.50 16.09
C LEU A 262 19.19 0.78 17.40
N VAL A 263 18.87 -0.51 17.52
CA VAL A 263 19.17 -1.33 18.70
C VAL A 263 20.67 -1.36 18.99
N TYR A 264 21.50 -1.57 17.94
CA TYR A 264 22.95 -1.55 18.09
C TYR A 264 23.44 -0.21 18.64
N LEU A 265 22.99 0.92 18.05
CA LEU A 265 23.46 2.24 18.43
C LEU A 265 23.01 2.62 19.84
N VAL A 266 21.76 2.35 20.21
CA VAL A 266 21.24 2.59 21.57
C VAL A 266 22.04 1.81 22.61
N LYS A 267 22.29 0.51 22.39
CA LYS A 267 23.11 -0.32 23.28
C LYS A 267 24.54 0.23 23.39
N LYS A 268 25.14 0.66 22.26
CA LYS A 268 26.50 1.18 22.24
C LYS A 268 26.62 2.51 22.98
N ILE A 269 25.63 3.40 22.86
CA ILE A 269 25.56 4.66 23.59
C ILE A 269 25.37 4.40 25.09
N ALA A 270 24.45 3.50 25.45
CA ALA A 270 24.17 3.17 26.85
C ALA A 270 25.38 2.55 27.59
N ALA A 271 26.23 1.78 26.88
CA ALA A 271 27.45 1.20 27.42
C ALA A 271 28.64 2.19 27.44
N GLY A 272 28.49 3.40 26.93
CA GLY A 272 29.53 4.43 26.87
C GLY A 272 29.25 5.61 27.80
N SER A 273 30.01 6.69 27.60
CA SER A 273 29.88 7.95 28.36
C SER A 273 28.95 8.98 27.71
N LEU A 274 28.54 8.74 26.46
CA LEU A 274 27.67 9.67 25.72
C LEU A 274 26.21 9.57 26.22
N LYS A 275 25.56 10.72 26.32
CA LYS A 275 24.13 10.80 26.71
C LYS A 275 23.27 11.02 25.47
N LEU A 276 22.35 10.07 25.18
CA LEU A 276 21.39 10.18 24.10
C LEU A 276 20.51 11.41 24.28
N GLY A 277 20.24 12.13 23.19
CA GLY A 277 19.48 13.36 23.18
C GLY A 277 20.23 14.61 23.69
N LYS A 278 21.39 14.44 24.35
CA LYS A 278 22.24 15.53 24.83
C LYS A 278 23.57 15.63 24.08
N ASP A 279 24.35 14.58 24.09
CA ASP A 279 25.68 14.54 23.44
C ASP A 279 25.60 14.00 22.00
N ILE A 280 24.64 13.14 21.72
CA ILE A 280 24.40 12.44 20.47
C ILE A 280 22.90 12.30 20.23
N GLY A 281 22.46 12.39 19.01
CA GLY A 281 21.04 12.29 18.65
C GLY A 281 20.71 11.10 17.76
N ILE A 282 19.46 10.66 17.84
CA ILE A 282 18.89 9.62 16.96
C ILE A 282 17.54 10.09 16.42
N LEU A 283 17.38 10.00 15.09
CA LEU A 283 16.12 10.02 14.37
C LEU A 283 15.96 8.68 13.68
N SER A 284 14.90 7.95 13.95
CA SER A 284 14.61 6.67 13.31
C SER A 284 13.45 6.78 12.32
N TYR A 285 13.50 6.05 11.21
CA TYR A 285 12.35 5.96 10.31
C TYR A 285 11.26 5.07 10.88
N ASN A 286 10.01 5.44 10.55
CA ASN A 286 8.76 4.76 10.90
C ASN A 286 8.51 4.65 12.40
N ASP A 287 7.48 5.33 12.84
CA ASP A 287 7.07 5.32 14.24
C ASP A 287 6.40 3.98 14.61
N THR A 288 6.71 3.51 15.82
CA THR A 288 6.11 2.31 16.39
C THR A 288 5.97 2.47 17.90
N PRO A 289 5.00 1.77 18.56
CA PRO A 289 4.85 1.83 20.01
C PRO A 289 6.13 1.50 20.78
N MET A 290 6.95 0.57 20.25
CA MET A 290 8.23 0.22 20.87
C MET A 290 9.24 1.38 20.85
N LYS A 291 9.24 2.23 19.83
CA LYS A 291 10.10 3.41 19.76
C LYS A 291 9.67 4.51 20.72
N GLU A 292 8.40 4.56 21.08
CA GLU A 292 7.90 5.50 22.09
C GLU A 292 8.50 5.25 23.47
N ILE A 293 8.66 3.99 23.84
CA ILE A 293 9.17 3.58 25.17
C ILE A 293 10.67 3.30 25.19
N ALA A 294 11.28 2.90 24.07
CA ALA A 294 12.69 2.57 23.99
C ALA A 294 13.57 3.78 24.31
N ALA A 295 14.57 3.60 25.20
CA ALA A 295 15.55 4.62 25.59
C ALA A 295 14.91 5.98 25.97
N ASN A 296 13.80 5.96 26.70
CA ASN A 296 12.98 7.11 27.09
C ASN A 296 12.34 7.86 25.91
N GLY A 297 12.19 7.22 24.78
CA GLY A 297 11.55 7.75 23.59
C GLY A 297 12.51 8.07 22.45
N ILE A 298 12.36 7.33 21.37
CA ILE A 298 13.10 7.54 20.11
C ILE A 298 12.30 8.46 19.21
N ALA A 299 12.90 9.59 18.82
CA ALA A 299 12.32 10.50 17.84
C ALA A 299 12.30 9.85 16.46
N THR A 300 11.22 10.08 15.72
CA THR A 300 11.02 9.39 14.44
C THR A 300 10.65 10.32 13.29
N ILE A 301 11.06 9.96 12.09
CA ILE A 301 10.53 10.47 10.81
C ILE A 301 9.51 9.45 10.35
N SER A 302 8.24 9.79 10.40
CA SER A 302 7.18 8.80 10.16
C SER A 302 6.05 9.33 9.29
N SER A 303 5.62 8.48 8.38
CA SER A 303 4.40 8.65 7.63
C SER A 303 3.18 8.24 8.46
N ASP A 304 2.02 8.82 8.15
CA ASP A 304 0.74 8.42 8.74
C ASP A 304 0.22 7.17 8.04
N PHE A 305 0.65 6.01 8.52
CA PHE A 305 0.33 4.72 7.90
C PHE A 305 -1.14 4.33 8.03
N THR A 306 -1.82 4.70 9.10
CA THR A 306 -3.26 4.48 9.25
C THR A 306 -4.04 5.30 8.22
N LYS A 307 -3.67 6.57 8.06
CA LYS A 307 -4.25 7.43 7.02
C LYS A 307 -3.96 6.88 5.61
N MET A 308 -2.76 6.35 5.37
CA MET A 308 -2.39 5.72 4.09
C MET A 308 -3.36 4.59 3.71
N GLY A 309 -3.64 3.69 4.64
CA GLY A 309 -4.60 2.61 4.44
C GLY A 309 -6.02 3.12 4.20
N ALA A 310 -6.48 4.07 5.01
CA ALA A 310 -7.81 4.65 4.87
C ALA A 310 -8.00 5.42 3.55
N ASP A 311 -7.01 6.21 3.14
CA ASP A 311 -7.07 6.95 1.88
C ASP A 311 -7.03 6.01 0.66
N MET A 312 -6.31 4.89 0.74
CA MET A 312 -6.33 3.86 -0.30
C MET A 312 -7.73 3.28 -0.48
N ILE A 313 -8.41 2.95 0.60
CA ILE A 313 -9.80 2.44 0.51
C ILE A 313 -10.76 3.49 -0.05
N LYS A 314 -10.62 4.76 0.34
CA LYS A 314 -11.40 5.85 -0.24
C LYS A 314 -11.22 5.95 -1.75
N LEU A 315 -9.98 5.82 -2.26
CA LEU A 315 -9.72 5.80 -3.71
C LEU A 315 -10.44 4.63 -4.39
N ILE A 316 -10.40 3.45 -3.77
CA ILE A 316 -11.04 2.23 -4.29
C ILE A 316 -12.56 2.39 -4.33
N LEU A 317 -13.18 2.78 -3.22
CA LEU A 317 -14.64 2.91 -3.11
C LEU A 317 -15.19 4.00 -4.04
N GLN A 318 -14.45 5.09 -4.22
CA GLN A 318 -14.81 6.19 -5.11
C GLN A 318 -14.40 5.96 -6.57
N LYS A 319 -13.72 4.85 -6.89
CA LYS A 319 -13.12 4.56 -8.22
C LYS A 319 -12.30 5.73 -8.76
N LYS A 320 -11.67 6.48 -7.85
CA LYS A 320 -10.97 7.72 -8.19
C LYS A 320 -9.55 7.41 -8.68
N LYS A 321 -9.24 7.93 -9.87
CA LYS A 321 -7.88 7.87 -10.46
C LYS A 321 -7.08 9.07 -9.96
N ALA A 322 -6.51 8.97 -8.75
CA ALA A 322 -5.72 10.04 -8.14
C ALA A 322 -4.42 9.49 -7.53
N HIS A 323 -3.46 10.39 -7.37
CA HIS A 323 -2.17 10.12 -6.73
C HIS A 323 -2.10 10.97 -5.46
N LEU A 324 -2.11 10.30 -4.30
CA LEU A 324 -2.10 10.97 -3.02
C LEU A 324 -0.71 10.85 -2.39
N LYS A 325 -0.18 11.99 -1.96
CA LYS A 325 1.01 12.04 -1.12
C LYS A 325 0.61 11.76 0.32
N ASN A 326 1.20 10.72 0.91
CA ASN A 326 0.95 10.44 2.32
C ASN A 326 1.72 11.42 3.22
N PRO A 327 1.09 11.99 4.26
CA PRO A 327 1.79 12.92 5.17
C PRO A 327 2.95 12.24 5.91
N CYS A 328 4.09 12.91 5.95
CA CYS A 328 5.25 12.52 6.74
C CYS A 328 5.58 13.64 7.74
N ARG A 329 5.93 13.30 8.97
CA ARG A 329 6.24 14.26 10.04
C ARG A 329 7.39 13.79 10.92
N LEU A 330 7.98 14.75 11.65
CA LEU A 330 8.83 14.48 12.79
C LEU A 330 7.95 14.21 14.01
N VAL A 331 8.17 13.07 14.67
CA VAL A 331 7.66 12.82 16.02
C VAL A 331 8.84 13.07 16.96
N ASP A 332 8.80 14.24 17.62
CA ASP A 332 9.90 14.68 18.49
C ASP A 332 9.84 13.95 19.84
N ARG A 333 10.97 13.38 20.26
CA ARG A 333 11.13 12.65 21.52
C ARG A 333 12.53 12.86 22.09
N PRO A 334 12.81 12.46 23.36
CA PRO A 334 14.09 12.72 24.04
C PRO A 334 15.37 12.27 23.33
N SER A 335 15.33 11.35 22.39
CA SER A 335 16.52 10.92 21.63
C SER A 335 17.05 11.96 20.65
N PHE A 336 16.31 13.05 20.41
CA PHE A 336 16.66 14.09 19.45
C PHE A 336 16.81 15.50 20.03
#